data_c8aadf56db0d78a68ece940a07cd1b47
#
_entry.id   c8aadf56db0d78a68ece940a07cd1b47
#
_cell.length_a   1.000
_cell.length_b   1.000
_cell.length_c   1.000
_cell.angle_alpha   90.00
_cell.angle_beta   90.00
_cell.angle_gamma   90.00
#
_symmetry.space_group_name_H-M   'P 1'
#
loop_
_entity.id
_entity.type
_entity.pdbx_description
1 polymer ?
#
loop_
_entity_poly.entity_id
_entity_poly.type
_entity_poly.pdbx_seq_one_letter_code
_entity_poly.pdbx_strand_id
1 'polypeptide(L)'
;AEAGALIARAVSAAAERAEEVQTILGAWSDAPGDMRKTDTNAALLERVRDSKTLRDISRYLGRFREIFAQGKRNGYAYGRGEKYALELGNDLSRALTSELAMLAVPETLPLFLRKYQHRQIKQYRRREPVYKGAGDIICCLDESGSTAGDLAAWGKAVALTLLEIAQSEGRKFALVHFSGPGRFQTDVFLPGQSSLEEKLHAAETFLGGG
;
A
#
# COMPACT_ATOMS: atom_id res chain seq x y z
N ALA A 1 18.97 34.64 29.87
CA ALA A 1 19.40 33.29 29.40
C ALA A 1 18.30 32.22 29.72
N GLU A 2 17.71 32.22 30.91
CA GLU A 2 16.66 31.20 31.31
C GLU A 2 15.41 31.29 30.49
N ALA A 3 14.87 32.46 30.21
CA ALA A 3 13.63 32.61 29.42
C ALA A 3 13.78 32.03 28.00
N GLY A 4 14.95 32.21 27.35
CA GLY A 4 15.22 31.63 26.03
C GLY A 4 15.28 30.11 26.04
N ALA A 5 15.83 29.51 27.10
CA ALA A 5 15.88 28.07 27.26
C ALA A 5 14.48 27.44 27.52
N LEU A 6 13.62 28.14 28.27
CA LEU A 6 12.23 27.72 28.49
C LEU A 6 11.40 27.79 27.21
N ILE A 7 11.55 28.87 26.42
CA ILE A 7 10.87 29.00 25.13
C ILE A 7 11.34 27.90 24.15
N ALA A 8 12.64 27.66 24.06
CA ALA A 8 13.16 26.60 23.19
C ALA A 8 12.62 25.21 23.55
N ARG A 9 12.55 24.88 24.85
CA ARG A 9 11.96 23.63 25.32
C ARG A 9 10.46 23.53 25.01
N ALA A 10 9.71 24.63 25.20
CA ALA A 10 8.29 24.67 24.90
C ALA A 10 8.02 24.49 23.39
N VAL A 11 8.84 25.11 22.52
CA VAL A 11 8.75 24.96 21.07
C VAL A 11 9.09 23.54 20.63
N SER A 12 10.17 22.93 21.20
CA SER A 12 10.52 21.53 20.91
C SER A 12 9.39 20.56 21.31
N ALA A 13 8.85 20.72 22.52
CA ALA A 13 7.73 19.89 23.00
C ALA A 13 6.44 20.07 22.16
N ALA A 14 6.20 21.29 21.66
CA ALA A 14 5.07 21.55 20.79
C ALA A 14 5.27 20.90 19.39
N ALA A 15 6.49 20.96 18.84
CA ALA A 15 6.83 20.30 17.59
C ALA A 15 6.69 18.78 17.67
N GLU A 16 7.22 18.16 18.73
CA GLU A 16 7.08 16.72 18.97
C GLU A 16 5.61 16.27 19.05
N ARG A 17 4.79 17.05 19.76
CA ARG A 17 3.34 16.78 19.83
C ARG A 17 2.64 16.93 18.50
N ALA A 18 3.02 17.92 17.70
CA ALA A 18 2.47 18.11 16.37
C ALA A 18 2.80 16.95 15.43
N GLU A 19 4.04 16.45 15.48
CA GLU A 19 4.48 15.28 14.71
C GLU A 19 3.73 14.01 15.16
N GLU A 20 3.53 13.82 16.46
CA GLU A 20 2.74 12.70 16.99
C GLU A 20 1.31 12.75 16.48
N VAL A 21 0.65 13.90 16.57
CA VAL A 21 -0.72 14.10 16.07
C VAL A 21 -0.79 13.84 14.56
N GLN A 22 0.15 14.37 13.80
CA GLN A 22 0.21 14.15 12.35
C GLN A 22 0.40 12.68 12.00
N THR A 23 1.27 11.97 12.73
CA THR A 23 1.51 10.53 12.54
C THR A 23 0.24 9.72 12.81
N ILE A 24 -0.46 10.00 13.91
CA ILE A 24 -1.70 9.28 14.29
C ILE A 24 -2.80 9.57 13.27
N LEU A 25 -3.06 10.83 12.96
CA LEU A 25 -4.12 11.19 12.02
C LEU A 25 -3.78 10.71 10.60
N GLY A 26 -2.54 10.80 10.18
CA GLY A 26 -2.07 10.25 8.90
C GLY A 26 -2.21 8.74 8.79
N ALA A 27 -2.07 8.02 9.92
CA ALA A 27 -2.20 6.58 9.96
C ALA A 27 -3.66 6.08 9.99
N TRP A 28 -4.57 6.76 10.66
CA TRP A 28 -5.91 6.24 10.95
C TRP A 28 -7.04 7.03 10.29
N SER A 29 -6.85 8.30 10.00
CA SER A 29 -7.90 9.14 9.42
C SER A 29 -7.92 9.04 7.89
N ASP A 30 -9.11 8.89 7.31
CA ASP A 30 -9.30 8.94 5.86
C ASP A 30 -9.19 10.37 5.31
N ALA A 31 -9.35 11.39 6.17
CA ALA A 31 -9.25 12.80 5.81
C ALA A 31 -8.68 13.63 6.99
N PRO A 32 -7.35 13.57 7.23
CA PRO A 32 -6.71 14.18 8.40
C PRO A 32 -6.84 15.72 8.47
N GLY A 33 -7.13 16.38 7.35
CA GLY A 33 -7.31 17.84 7.28
C GLY A 33 -8.77 18.31 7.25
N ASP A 34 -9.76 17.42 7.38
CA ASP A 34 -11.17 17.80 7.32
C ASP A 34 -11.65 18.35 8.68
N MET A 35 -11.90 19.65 8.73
CA MET A 35 -12.41 20.35 9.91
C MET A 35 -13.78 19.83 10.39
N ARG A 36 -14.56 19.17 9.53
CA ARG A 36 -15.86 18.60 9.89
C ARG A 36 -15.74 17.33 10.74
N LYS A 37 -14.56 16.71 10.79
CA LYS A 37 -14.26 15.50 11.54
C LYS A 37 -13.47 15.77 12.81
N THR A 38 -13.45 16.99 13.32
CA THR A 38 -12.64 17.41 14.48
C THR A 38 -12.92 16.56 15.71
N ASP A 39 -14.21 16.34 16.04
CA ASP A 39 -14.58 15.55 17.24
C ASP A 39 -14.18 14.07 17.11
N THR A 40 -14.39 13.49 15.93
CA THR A 40 -13.97 12.10 15.65
C THR A 40 -12.45 11.96 15.70
N ASN A 41 -11.72 12.95 15.18
CA ASN A 41 -10.27 12.97 15.23
C ASN A 41 -9.74 13.15 16.67
N ALA A 42 -10.41 13.95 17.52
CA ALA A 42 -10.04 14.13 18.91
C ALA A 42 -10.21 12.84 19.71
N ALA A 43 -11.35 12.16 19.58
CA ALA A 43 -11.60 10.87 20.22
C ALA A 43 -10.61 9.79 19.76
N LEU A 44 -10.28 9.77 18.47
CA LEU A 44 -9.26 8.88 17.89
C LEU A 44 -7.87 9.15 18.51
N LEU A 45 -7.48 10.42 18.64
CA LEU A 45 -6.20 10.81 19.23
C LEU A 45 -6.09 10.36 20.69
N GLU A 46 -7.14 10.55 21.48
CA GLU A 46 -7.17 10.08 22.86
C GLU A 46 -7.02 8.56 22.92
N ARG A 47 -7.81 7.81 22.17
CA ARG A 47 -7.77 6.34 22.16
C ARG A 47 -6.39 5.81 21.75
N VAL A 48 -5.77 6.38 20.72
CA VAL A 48 -4.44 5.95 20.26
C VAL A 48 -3.36 6.32 21.28
N ARG A 49 -3.48 7.48 21.95
CA ARG A 49 -2.55 7.89 23.00
C ARG A 49 -2.59 6.97 24.22
N ASP A 50 -3.77 6.48 24.57
CA ASP A 50 -3.95 5.59 25.71
C ASP A 50 -3.46 4.17 25.43
N SER A 51 -3.40 3.76 24.18
CA SER A 51 -2.97 2.43 23.76
C SER A 51 -1.55 2.42 23.20
N LYS A 52 -0.61 1.75 23.90
CA LYS A 52 0.76 1.55 23.40
C LYS A 52 0.75 0.81 22.06
N THR A 53 -0.07 -0.23 21.93
CA THR A 53 -0.20 -1.04 20.71
C THR A 53 -0.62 -0.20 19.52
N LEU A 54 -1.64 0.65 19.67
CA LEU A 54 -2.09 1.53 18.60
C LEU A 54 -1.03 2.57 18.19
N ARG A 55 -0.27 3.09 19.14
CA ARG A 55 0.85 4.00 18.84
C ARG A 55 1.95 3.33 18.03
N ASP A 56 2.33 2.10 18.44
CA ASP A 56 3.35 1.35 17.71
C ASP A 56 2.88 0.97 16.31
N ILE A 57 1.63 0.56 16.15
CA ILE A 57 1.01 0.31 14.82
C ILE A 57 1.02 1.59 13.98
N SER A 58 0.69 2.75 14.55
CA SER A 58 0.64 4.03 13.82
C SER A 58 1.95 4.38 13.13
N ARG A 59 3.10 4.10 13.77
CA ARG A 59 4.43 4.35 13.20
C ARG A 59 4.67 3.53 11.93
N TYR A 60 4.29 2.25 11.96
CA TYR A 60 4.45 1.36 10.81
C TYR A 60 3.45 1.68 9.71
N LEU A 61 2.19 1.92 10.07
CA LEU A 61 1.11 2.16 9.12
C LEU A 61 1.36 3.43 8.29
N GLY A 62 1.85 4.51 8.90
CA GLY A 62 2.24 5.73 8.20
C GLY A 62 3.31 5.47 7.15
N ARG A 63 4.38 4.72 7.50
CA ARG A 63 5.45 4.35 6.57
C ARG A 63 4.95 3.48 5.42
N PHE A 64 4.11 2.50 5.69
CA PHE A 64 3.58 1.63 4.64
C PHE A 64 2.67 2.38 3.68
N ARG A 65 1.86 3.31 4.17
CA ARG A 65 1.06 4.20 3.31
C ARG A 65 1.93 5.04 2.37
N GLU A 66 3.03 5.60 2.86
CA GLU A 66 3.98 6.35 2.02
C GLU A 66 4.60 5.47 0.94
N ILE A 67 5.11 4.29 1.32
CA ILE A 67 5.71 3.33 0.38
C ILE A 67 4.69 2.92 -0.68
N PHE A 68 3.46 2.64 -0.27
CA PHE A 68 2.39 2.27 -1.18
C PHE A 68 2.01 3.43 -2.13
N ALA A 69 1.91 4.65 -1.60
CA ALA A 69 1.62 5.83 -2.41
C ALA A 69 2.74 6.13 -3.41
N GLN A 70 4.00 5.95 -3.03
CA GLN A 70 5.15 6.07 -3.94
C GLN A 70 5.15 4.95 -4.99
N GLY A 71 4.91 3.70 -4.59
CA GLY A 71 4.78 2.57 -5.50
C GLY A 71 3.68 2.80 -6.54
N LYS A 72 2.54 3.33 -6.14
CA LYS A 72 1.42 3.66 -7.03
C LYS A 72 1.74 4.83 -7.97
N ARG A 73 2.51 5.84 -7.52
CA ARG A 73 2.97 6.95 -8.38
C ARG A 73 4.01 6.51 -9.40
N ASN A 74 4.95 5.67 -9.00
CA ASN A 74 6.00 5.16 -9.89
C ASN A 74 5.43 4.18 -10.93
N GLY A 75 4.12 3.94 -10.90
CA GLY A 75 3.44 2.94 -11.69
C GLY A 75 4.22 1.63 -11.55
N TYR A 76 3.72 0.66 -10.84
CA TYR A 76 4.15 -0.69 -11.13
C TYR A 76 3.90 -0.87 -12.61
N ALA A 77 4.94 -0.69 -13.42
CA ALA A 77 4.92 -1.20 -14.77
C ALA A 77 4.68 -2.69 -14.56
N TYR A 78 3.43 -3.09 -14.66
CA TYR A 78 3.03 -4.50 -14.73
C TYR A 78 4.04 -5.14 -15.66
N GLY A 79 4.87 -6.01 -15.13
CA GLY A 79 6.10 -6.42 -15.78
C GLY A 79 5.75 -6.75 -17.21
N ARG A 80 6.35 -6.03 -18.17
CA ARG A 80 6.08 -6.23 -19.60
C ARG A 80 6.23 -7.72 -19.78
N GLY A 81 5.12 -8.42 -20.09
CA GLY A 81 5.08 -9.87 -20.04
C GLY A 81 6.25 -10.50 -20.77
N GLU A 82 6.68 -11.66 -20.34
CA GLU A 82 7.85 -12.36 -20.84
C GLU A 82 7.82 -12.47 -22.38
N LYS A 83 8.90 -12.07 -23.02
CA LYS A 83 9.05 -12.15 -24.47
C LYS A 83 9.32 -13.62 -24.81
N TYR A 84 8.43 -14.27 -25.55
CA TYR A 84 8.59 -15.69 -25.83
C TYR A 84 8.68 -16.02 -27.32
N ALA A 85 8.27 -15.11 -28.21
CA ALA A 85 8.32 -15.32 -29.65
C ALA A 85 8.46 -14.01 -30.41
N LEU A 86 8.69 -14.10 -31.71
CA LEU A 86 8.63 -12.99 -32.65
C LEU A 86 7.38 -13.14 -33.53
N GLU A 87 6.74 -12.01 -33.79
CA GLU A 87 5.60 -11.90 -34.70
C GLU A 87 5.78 -10.68 -35.63
N LEU A 88 5.00 -10.63 -36.69
CA LEU A 88 4.92 -9.46 -37.53
C LEU A 88 3.71 -8.61 -37.15
N GLY A 89 3.89 -7.30 -37.05
CA GLY A 89 2.85 -6.37 -36.68
C GLY A 89 3.22 -4.92 -36.94
N ASN A 90 2.51 -4.00 -36.28
CA ASN A 90 2.78 -2.57 -36.36
C ASN A 90 2.79 -1.88 -34.99
N ASP A 91 2.96 -2.65 -33.90
CA ASP A 91 3.08 -2.11 -32.54
C ASP A 91 4.53 -1.73 -32.25
N LEU A 92 4.82 -0.43 -32.34
CA LEU A 92 6.18 0.12 -32.11
C LEU A 92 6.68 -0.12 -30.69
N SER A 93 5.78 -0.23 -29.72
CA SER A 93 6.17 -0.50 -28.32
C SER A 93 6.77 -1.90 -28.13
N ARG A 94 6.48 -2.81 -29.04
CA ARG A 94 6.96 -4.20 -29.08
C ARG A 94 8.02 -4.43 -30.16
N ALA A 95 8.29 -3.44 -31.01
CA ALA A 95 9.22 -3.59 -32.11
C ALA A 95 10.63 -3.97 -31.63
N LEU A 96 11.33 -4.76 -32.42
CA LEU A 96 12.74 -5.06 -32.19
C LEU A 96 13.57 -3.78 -32.35
N THR A 97 14.63 -3.67 -31.55
CA THR A 97 15.56 -2.55 -31.64
C THR A 97 16.17 -2.42 -33.04
N SER A 98 16.39 -3.54 -33.74
CA SER A 98 16.87 -3.55 -35.13
C SER A 98 15.86 -2.94 -36.14
N GLU A 99 14.57 -3.11 -35.89
CA GLU A 99 13.55 -2.46 -36.74
C GLU A 99 13.48 -0.95 -36.42
N LEU A 100 13.56 -0.56 -35.15
CA LEU A 100 13.59 0.85 -34.74
C LEU A 100 14.85 1.58 -35.21
N ALA A 101 15.99 0.89 -35.33
CA ALA A 101 17.23 1.47 -35.88
C ALA A 101 17.06 1.98 -37.32
N MET A 102 16.12 1.40 -38.07
CA MET A 102 15.80 1.87 -39.43
C MET A 102 15.21 3.29 -39.47
N LEU A 103 14.71 3.80 -38.35
CA LEU A 103 14.23 5.19 -38.23
C LEU A 103 15.37 6.20 -38.10
N ALA A 104 16.55 5.77 -37.67
CA ALA A 104 17.71 6.63 -37.46
C ALA A 104 18.52 6.84 -38.77
N VAL A 105 18.26 6.04 -39.82
CA VAL A 105 18.99 6.06 -41.06
C VAL A 105 18.04 6.51 -42.18
N PRO A 106 18.25 7.69 -42.79
CA PRO A 106 17.34 8.24 -43.80
C PRO A 106 17.05 7.31 -44.99
N GLU A 107 18.05 6.54 -45.45
CA GLU A 107 17.96 5.61 -46.56
C GLU A 107 17.02 4.43 -46.28
N THR A 108 16.87 4.05 -45.01
CA THR A 108 16.03 2.91 -44.60
C THR A 108 14.64 3.34 -44.14
N LEU A 109 14.39 4.62 -43.91
CA LEU A 109 13.11 5.16 -43.47
C LEU A 109 11.94 4.76 -44.41
N PRO A 110 12.05 4.84 -45.78
CA PRO A 110 10.96 4.42 -46.65
C PRO A 110 10.61 2.93 -46.49
N LEU A 111 11.63 2.09 -46.30
CA LEU A 111 11.43 0.66 -46.02
C LEU A 111 10.71 0.41 -44.72
N PHE A 112 11.09 1.16 -43.66
CA PHE A 112 10.41 1.08 -42.36
C PHE A 112 8.93 1.47 -42.48
N LEU A 113 8.61 2.58 -43.17
CA LEU A 113 7.24 3.05 -43.37
C LEU A 113 6.41 2.03 -44.16
N ARG A 114 6.97 1.43 -45.17
CA ARG A 114 6.31 0.35 -45.92
C ARG A 114 6.01 -0.86 -45.00
N LYS A 115 6.99 -1.31 -44.23
CA LYS A 115 6.79 -2.40 -43.26
C LYS A 115 5.70 -2.07 -42.26
N TYR A 116 5.69 -0.83 -41.75
CA TYR A 116 4.70 -0.36 -40.78
C TYR A 116 3.27 -0.42 -41.36
N GLN A 117 3.09 0.12 -42.57
CA GLN A 117 1.79 0.10 -43.25
C GLN A 117 1.28 -1.31 -43.54
N HIS A 118 2.18 -2.22 -43.89
CA HIS A 118 1.83 -3.62 -44.20
C HIS A 118 1.85 -4.53 -42.97
N ARG A 119 2.01 -4.00 -41.77
CA ARG A 119 2.11 -4.76 -40.49
C ARG A 119 3.22 -5.82 -40.54
N GLN A 120 4.37 -5.50 -41.11
CA GLN A 120 5.52 -6.40 -41.32
C GLN A 120 6.71 -6.05 -40.42
N ILE A 121 6.54 -5.17 -39.42
CA ILE A 121 7.56 -4.89 -38.41
C ILE A 121 7.70 -6.12 -37.53
N LYS A 122 8.94 -6.59 -37.34
CA LYS A 122 9.24 -7.65 -36.39
C LYS A 122 9.08 -7.11 -34.96
N GLN A 123 8.19 -7.72 -34.20
CA GLN A 123 7.89 -7.33 -32.84
C GLN A 123 7.90 -8.54 -31.91
N TYR A 124 8.17 -8.28 -30.63
CA TYR A 124 8.10 -9.33 -29.63
C TYR A 124 6.64 -9.68 -29.32
N ARG A 125 6.34 -10.96 -29.42
CA ARG A 125 5.12 -11.50 -28.83
C ARG A 125 5.36 -11.66 -27.34
N ARG A 126 4.57 -10.96 -26.54
CA ARG A 126 4.62 -11.03 -25.08
C ARG A 126 3.46 -11.88 -24.59
N ARG A 127 3.70 -12.67 -23.57
CA ARG A 127 2.59 -13.21 -22.79
C ARG A 127 1.92 -12.01 -22.15
N GLU A 128 0.69 -11.74 -22.51
CA GLU A 128 -0.10 -10.79 -21.73
C GLU A 128 -0.18 -11.37 -20.32
N PRO A 129 0.10 -10.56 -19.28
CA PRO A 129 -0.18 -11.02 -17.95
C PRO A 129 -1.67 -11.36 -17.94
N VAL A 130 -1.97 -12.64 -17.78
CA VAL A 130 -3.34 -13.05 -17.48
C VAL A 130 -3.61 -12.39 -16.15
N TYR A 131 -4.40 -11.33 -16.15
CA TYR A 131 -4.99 -10.78 -14.95
C TYR A 131 -5.86 -11.89 -14.39
N LYS A 132 -5.25 -12.74 -13.57
CA LYS A 132 -5.99 -13.60 -12.67
C LYS A 132 -6.82 -12.63 -11.87
N GLY A 133 -8.13 -12.67 -12.04
CA GLY A 133 -9.04 -11.70 -11.47
C GLY A 133 -8.66 -11.44 -10.02
N ALA A 134 -8.65 -10.18 -9.63
CA ALA A 134 -8.31 -9.80 -8.27
C ALA A 134 -9.34 -10.41 -7.32
N GLY A 135 -9.04 -11.60 -6.79
CA GLY A 135 -9.85 -12.28 -5.79
C GLY A 135 -9.78 -11.54 -4.45
N ASP A 136 -10.63 -11.97 -3.50
CA ASP A 136 -10.61 -11.45 -2.14
C ASP A 136 -9.27 -11.72 -1.45
N ILE A 137 -8.88 -10.88 -0.50
CA ILE A 137 -7.62 -11.00 0.24
C ILE A 137 -7.91 -11.62 1.61
N ILE A 138 -7.18 -12.67 1.94
CA ILE A 138 -7.20 -13.27 3.28
C ILE A 138 -5.80 -13.12 3.86
N CYS A 139 -5.69 -12.43 5.00
CA CYS A 139 -4.45 -12.26 5.75
C CYS A 139 -4.53 -13.09 7.03
N CYS A 140 -3.59 -14.00 7.24
CA CYS A 140 -3.45 -14.76 8.47
C CYS A 140 -2.33 -14.14 9.30
N LEU A 141 -2.64 -13.74 10.53
CA LEU A 141 -1.72 -13.08 11.45
C LEU A 141 -1.48 -13.98 12.66
N ASP A 142 -0.23 -14.35 12.85
CA ASP A 142 0.20 -15.07 14.06
C ASP A 142 0.30 -14.08 15.24
N GLU A 143 -0.47 -14.35 16.26
CA GLU A 143 -0.53 -13.60 17.52
C GLU A 143 -0.14 -14.48 18.71
N SER A 144 0.75 -15.43 18.51
CA SER A 144 1.36 -16.21 19.60
C SER A 144 2.19 -15.31 20.52
N GLY A 145 2.47 -15.79 21.74
CA GLY A 145 3.25 -15.03 22.70
C GLY A 145 4.65 -14.64 22.21
N SER A 146 5.25 -15.41 21.30
CA SER A 146 6.55 -15.13 20.69
C SER A 146 6.54 -13.93 19.73
N THR A 147 5.38 -13.59 19.18
CA THR A 147 5.21 -12.44 18.26
C THR A 147 4.79 -11.16 18.99
N ALA A 148 4.64 -11.20 20.32
CA ALA A 148 4.19 -10.05 21.10
C ALA A 148 5.09 -8.80 20.94
N GLY A 149 4.50 -7.63 21.14
CA GLY A 149 5.21 -6.35 21.10
C GLY A 149 5.39 -5.80 19.69
N ASP A 150 6.62 -5.45 19.32
CA ASP A 150 6.92 -4.71 18.10
C ASP A 150 6.62 -5.53 16.83
N LEU A 151 6.84 -6.84 16.85
CA LEU A 151 6.56 -7.73 15.75
C LEU A 151 5.04 -7.84 15.49
N ALA A 152 4.22 -7.93 16.55
CA ALA A 152 2.78 -7.91 16.43
C ALA A 152 2.29 -6.56 15.82
N ALA A 153 2.84 -5.44 16.29
CA ALA A 153 2.50 -4.12 15.77
C ALA A 153 2.84 -3.99 14.29
N TRP A 154 4.00 -4.49 13.87
CA TRP A 154 4.41 -4.54 12.47
C TRP A 154 3.46 -5.39 11.62
N GLY A 155 3.15 -6.61 12.08
CA GLY A 155 2.23 -7.52 11.38
C GLY A 155 0.84 -6.92 11.21
N LYS A 156 0.31 -6.27 12.24
CA LYS A 156 -0.98 -5.57 12.20
C LYS A 156 -0.98 -4.39 11.23
N ALA A 157 0.11 -3.61 11.20
CA ALA A 157 0.24 -2.51 10.25
C ALA A 157 0.27 -3.01 8.80
N VAL A 158 0.93 -4.16 8.54
CA VAL A 158 0.89 -4.81 7.20
C VAL A 158 -0.54 -5.25 6.87
N ALA A 159 -1.23 -5.92 7.80
CA ALA A 159 -2.61 -6.38 7.59
C ALA A 159 -3.57 -5.22 7.30
N LEU A 160 -3.47 -4.12 8.05
CA LEU A 160 -4.27 -2.91 7.82
C LEU A 160 -3.96 -2.23 6.50
N THR A 161 -2.70 -2.22 6.08
CA THR A 161 -2.31 -1.71 4.75
C THR A 161 -2.92 -2.57 3.62
N LEU A 162 -2.91 -3.89 3.77
CA LEU A 162 -3.56 -4.80 2.83
C LEU A 162 -5.09 -4.61 2.81
N LEU A 163 -5.70 -4.32 3.96
CA LEU A 163 -7.11 -3.95 4.03
C LEU A 163 -7.39 -2.69 3.22
N GLU A 164 -6.56 -1.64 3.34
CA GLU A 164 -6.73 -0.40 2.57
C GLU A 164 -6.59 -0.64 1.06
N ILE A 165 -5.64 -1.49 0.67
CA ILE A 165 -5.49 -1.89 -0.74
C ILE A 165 -6.76 -2.60 -1.21
N ALA A 166 -7.25 -3.58 -0.45
CA ALA A 166 -8.48 -4.31 -0.77
C ALA A 166 -9.68 -3.37 -0.92
N GLN A 167 -9.85 -2.43 0.03
CA GLN A 167 -10.92 -1.42 -0.03
C GLN A 167 -10.80 -0.52 -1.26
N SER A 168 -9.60 -0.06 -1.58
CA SER A 168 -9.36 0.79 -2.76
C SER A 168 -9.62 0.09 -4.09
N GLU A 169 -9.52 -1.24 -4.11
CA GLU A 169 -9.76 -2.09 -5.27
C GLU A 169 -11.17 -2.72 -5.29
N GLY A 170 -12.02 -2.37 -4.31
CA GLY A 170 -13.38 -2.91 -4.21
C GLY A 170 -13.42 -4.41 -3.89
N ARG A 171 -12.41 -4.93 -3.18
CA ARG A 171 -12.24 -6.33 -2.82
C ARG A 171 -12.64 -6.56 -1.35
N LYS A 172 -13.11 -7.76 -1.03
CA LYS A 172 -13.28 -8.17 0.36
C LYS A 172 -11.93 -8.47 1.00
N PHE A 173 -11.83 -8.23 2.29
CA PHE A 173 -10.66 -8.55 3.08
C PHE A 173 -11.07 -9.33 4.32
N ALA A 174 -10.33 -10.37 4.64
CA ALA A 174 -10.49 -11.10 5.90
C ALA A 174 -9.16 -11.12 6.64
N LEU A 175 -9.19 -10.78 7.93
CA LEU A 175 -8.07 -10.92 8.84
C LEU A 175 -8.35 -12.07 9.78
N VAL A 176 -7.48 -13.07 9.74
CA VAL A 176 -7.55 -14.25 10.61
C VAL A 176 -6.44 -14.14 11.64
N HIS A 177 -6.81 -13.82 12.87
CA HIS A 177 -5.92 -13.85 14.03
C HIS A 177 -5.83 -15.29 14.53
N PHE A 178 -4.64 -15.80 14.74
CA PHE A 178 -4.45 -17.13 15.34
C PHE A 178 -3.28 -17.14 16.31
N SER A 179 -3.34 -18.04 17.33
CA SER A 179 -2.33 -18.08 18.36
C SER A 179 -1.95 -19.51 18.80
N GLY A 180 -2.68 -20.52 18.40
CA GLY A 180 -2.44 -21.90 18.80
C GLY A 180 -3.62 -22.80 18.46
N PRO A 181 -3.57 -24.10 18.79
CA PRO A 181 -4.64 -25.02 18.43
C PRO A 181 -6.01 -24.57 18.92
N GLY A 182 -6.95 -24.33 18.01
CA GLY A 182 -8.32 -23.93 18.32
C GLY A 182 -8.50 -22.47 18.77
N ARG A 183 -7.43 -21.65 18.79
CA ARG A 183 -7.50 -20.22 19.12
C ARG A 183 -7.36 -19.39 17.85
N PHE A 184 -8.48 -18.97 17.32
CA PHE A 184 -8.52 -18.07 16.18
C PHE A 184 -9.74 -17.14 16.25
N GLN A 185 -9.61 -15.97 15.66
CA GLN A 185 -10.69 -15.01 15.44
C GLN A 185 -10.60 -14.53 13.99
N THR A 186 -11.72 -14.23 13.38
CA THR A 186 -11.77 -13.74 12.01
C THR A 186 -12.59 -12.47 11.93
N ASP A 187 -11.98 -11.42 11.40
CA ASP A 187 -12.62 -10.16 11.10
C ASP A 187 -12.77 -10.01 9.58
N VAL A 188 -13.99 -9.77 9.10
CA VAL A 188 -14.32 -9.68 7.68
C VAL A 188 -14.74 -8.26 7.33
N PHE A 189 -14.09 -7.68 6.34
CA PHE A 189 -14.32 -6.32 5.87
C PHE A 189 -14.88 -6.35 4.45
N LEU A 190 -16.08 -5.84 4.28
CA LEU A 190 -16.72 -5.71 2.98
C LEU A 190 -16.30 -4.38 2.31
N PRO A 191 -16.24 -4.33 0.97
CA PRO A 191 -15.88 -3.11 0.25
C PRO A 191 -16.80 -1.94 0.59
N GLY A 192 -16.22 -0.80 0.97
CA GLY A 192 -16.96 0.43 1.29
C GLY A 192 -17.77 0.40 2.59
N GLN A 193 -17.66 -0.65 3.40
CA GLN A 193 -18.43 -0.81 4.64
C GLN A 193 -17.57 -0.86 5.91
N SER A 194 -16.24 -0.83 5.77
CA SER A 194 -15.35 -0.88 6.95
C SER A 194 -15.35 0.44 7.71
N SER A 195 -15.74 0.37 8.96
CA SER A 195 -15.69 1.52 9.89
C SER A 195 -14.32 1.67 10.54
N LEU A 196 -14.03 2.87 11.06
CA LEU A 196 -12.82 3.10 11.85
C LEU A 196 -12.80 2.24 13.12
N GLU A 197 -13.95 2.06 13.76
CA GLU A 197 -14.09 1.24 14.96
C GLU A 197 -13.73 -0.23 14.72
N GLU A 198 -14.17 -0.81 13.61
CA GLU A 198 -13.80 -2.18 13.22
C GLU A 198 -12.29 -2.32 12.96
N LYS A 199 -11.68 -1.33 12.30
CA LYS A 199 -10.23 -1.30 12.07
C LYS A 199 -9.46 -1.20 13.39
N LEU A 200 -9.90 -0.35 14.32
CA LEU A 200 -9.29 -0.22 15.64
C LEU A 200 -9.46 -1.49 16.48
N HIS A 201 -10.65 -2.11 16.43
CA HIS A 201 -10.90 -3.37 17.11
C HIS A 201 -9.96 -4.49 16.63
N ALA A 202 -9.84 -4.66 15.31
CA ALA A 202 -8.92 -5.63 14.73
C ALA A 202 -7.45 -5.32 15.08
N ALA A 203 -7.07 -4.04 15.17
CA ALA A 203 -5.74 -3.63 15.58
C ALA A 203 -5.45 -3.91 17.06
N GLU A 204 -6.44 -3.76 17.95
CA GLU A 204 -6.31 -4.00 19.39
C GLU A 204 -6.41 -5.48 19.76
N THR A 205 -7.04 -6.31 18.93
CA THR A 205 -7.15 -7.76 19.15
C THR A 205 -5.77 -8.39 19.29
N PHE A 206 -5.52 -9.12 20.35
CA PHE A 206 -4.32 -9.92 20.54
C PHE A 206 -4.65 -11.18 21.33
N LEU A 207 -4.55 -12.33 20.68
CA LEU A 207 -4.96 -13.59 21.27
C LEU A 207 -3.99 -14.10 22.36
N GLY A 208 -2.71 -13.82 22.20
CA GLY A 208 -1.67 -14.25 23.14
C GLY A 208 -1.67 -15.76 23.37
N GLY A 209 -0.65 -16.26 24.04
CA GLY A 209 -0.54 -17.69 24.34
C GLY A 209 0.25 -18.46 23.27
N GLY A 210 0.58 -19.69 23.53
CA GLY A 210 1.44 -20.60 22.76
C GLY A 210 2.03 -21.59 23.70
#